data_969e3dcf202460abe2255751c21c3d9b
#
_entry.id   969e3dcf202460abe2255751c21c3d9b
#
_cell.length_a   1.000
_cell.length_b   1.000
_cell.length_c   1.000
_cell.angle_alpha   90.00
_cell.angle_beta   90.00
_cell.angle_gamma   90.00
#
_symmetry.space_group_name_H-M   'P 1'
#
loop_
_entity.id
_entity.type
_entity.pdbx_description
1 polymer ?
#
loop_
_entity_poly.entity_id
_entity_poly.type
_entity_poly.pdbx_seq_one_letter_code
_entity_poly.pdbx_strand_id
1 'polypeptide(L)'
;MRIRSVHPVTFIMLLACCLIGCDSAVFDNLSDCPQGVNFHFYSQTPCEQFPNYPSDIRQVRVFAFDEKDVLVSEFSDKKAVLSADYSLPVTLRHTGKLTFVAWGGRNLEAYDFSGFKEGVTTKQEMW
;
A
#
# COMPACT_ATOMS: atom_id res chain seq x y z
N MET A 1 13.44 58.73 28.70
CA MET A 1 13.08 57.42 28.12
C MET A 1 11.76 57.61 27.37
N ARG A 2 11.81 57.71 26.03
CA ARG A 2 10.59 57.90 25.21
C ARG A 2 10.07 56.52 24.79
N ILE A 3 8.97 56.13 25.39
CA ILE A 3 8.23 54.94 24.95
C ILE A 3 7.52 55.35 23.65
N ARG A 4 8.01 54.84 22.50
CA ARG A 4 7.30 54.99 21.23
C ARG A 4 6.05 54.14 21.31
N SER A 5 4.92 54.78 21.26
CA SER A 5 3.59 54.19 21.13
C SER A 5 3.60 53.33 19.85
N VAL A 6 3.63 52.02 20.01
CA VAL A 6 3.42 51.08 18.90
C VAL A 6 1.92 51.13 18.60
N HIS A 7 1.56 51.58 17.39
CA HIS A 7 0.17 51.71 16.99
C HIS A 7 -0.53 50.32 17.10
N PRO A 8 -1.71 50.27 17.74
CA PRO A 8 -2.45 49.00 17.93
C PRO A 8 -2.80 48.32 16.59
N VAL A 9 -2.87 49.11 15.50
CA VAL A 9 -3.11 48.60 14.15
C VAL A 9 -1.98 47.69 13.66
N THR A 10 -0.71 47.98 13.97
CA THR A 10 0.45 47.18 13.57
C THR A 10 0.48 45.87 14.34
N PHE A 11 0.04 45.86 15.59
CA PHE A 11 -0.01 44.64 16.41
C PHE A 11 -1.15 43.70 15.95
N ILE A 12 -2.31 44.26 15.57
CA ILE A 12 -3.45 43.49 15.02
C ILE A 12 -3.08 42.87 13.67
N MET A 13 -2.32 43.59 12.83
CA MET A 13 -1.89 43.07 11.51
C MET A 13 -0.86 41.95 11.63
N LEU A 14 0.03 42.02 12.63
CA LEU A 14 1.00 40.93 12.90
C LEU A 14 0.29 39.69 13.45
N LEU A 15 -0.74 39.85 14.29
CA LEU A 15 -1.51 38.74 14.82
C LEU A 15 -2.38 38.04 13.75
N ALA A 16 -2.92 38.84 12.79
CA ALA A 16 -3.68 38.29 11.67
C ALA A 16 -2.83 37.44 10.70
N CYS A 17 -1.55 37.80 10.50
CA CYS A 17 -0.63 37.00 9.68
C CYS A 17 -0.29 35.66 10.30
N CYS A 18 -0.38 35.49 11.62
CA CYS A 18 -0.16 34.20 12.28
C CYS A 18 -1.34 33.22 12.16
N LEU A 19 -2.53 33.70 11.78
CA LEU A 19 -3.72 32.84 11.67
C LEU A 19 -3.97 32.30 10.25
N ILE A 20 -3.25 32.79 9.23
CA ILE A 20 -3.45 32.38 7.83
C ILE A 20 -2.40 31.33 7.40
N GLY A 21 -1.45 30.98 8.27
CA GLY A 21 -0.23 30.25 7.91
C GLY A 21 -0.21 28.75 8.11
N CYS A 22 -1.31 28.07 8.48
CA CYS A 22 -1.23 26.66 8.82
C CYS A 22 -2.30 25.74 8.24
N ASP A 23 -3.16 26.18 7.34
CA ASP A 23 -4.22 25.31 6.82
C ASP A 23 -3.80 24.46 5.62
N SER A 24 -2.71 24.78 4.95
CA SER A 24 -2.28 24.02 3.76
C SER A 24 -1.20 22.97 4.02
N ALA A 25 -0.63 22.91 5.23
CA ALA A 25 0.43 21.96 5.55
C ALA A 25 -0.05 20.68 6.24
N VAL A 26 -1.33 20.58 6.63
CA VAL A 26 -1.86 19.46 7.43
C VAL A 26 -2.75 18.52 6.61
N PHE A 27 -3.14 18.92 5.43
CA PHE A 27 -3.89 18.08 4.48
C PHE A 27 -3.12 17.89 3.18
N ASP A 28 -1.86 17.50 3.27
CA ASP A 28 -1.27 16.75 2.18
C ASP A 28 -2.16 15.53 1.96
N ASN A 29 -2.69 15.45 0.76
CA ASN A 29 -3.55 14.37 0.33
C ASN A 29 -2.71 13.08 0.43
N LEU A 30 -2.78 12.38 1.55
CA LEU A 30 -2.04 11.13 1.81
C LEU A 30 -2.34 10.07 0.76
N SER A 31 -3.32 10.32 -0.12
CA SER A 31 -3.66 9.49 -1.27
C SER A 31 -2.52 9.33 -2.28
N ASP A 32 -1.62 10.29 -2.36
CA ASP A 32 -0.49 10.25 -3.29
C ASP A 32 0.81 9.71 -2.65
N CYS A 33 0.82 9.49 -1.34
CA CYS A 33 1.96 8.91 -0.66
C CYS A 33 2.06 7.41 -0.95
N PRO A 34 3.15 6.91 -1.56
CA PRO A 34 3.35 5.49 -1.77
C PRO A 34 3.48 4.79 -0.41
N GLN A 35 2.69 3.74 -0.20
CA GLN A 35 2.75 2.91 0.99
C GLN A 35 3.52 1.63 0.70
N GLY A 36 4.59 1.39 1.47
CA GLY A 36 5.34 0.14 1.41
C GLY A 36 4.63 -0.95 2.22
N VAL A 37 4.40 -2.10 1.59
CA VAL A 37 3.86 -3.30 2.24
C VAL A 37 4.80 -4.47 1.94
N ASN A 38 5.10 -5.29 2.95
CA ASN A 38 5.89 -6.50 2.78
C ASN A 38 4.99 -7.73 2.97
N PHE A 39 4.91 -8.58 1.97
CA PHE A 39 4.20 -9.85 2.05
C PHE A 39 5.14 -10.97 2.46
N HIS A 40 4.75 -11.72 3.50
CA HIS A 40 5.38 -12.94 3.94
C HIS A 40 4.44 -14.12 3.66
N PHE A 41 4.98 -15.21 3.13
CA PHE A 41 4.19 -16.37 2.73
C PHE A 41 4.64 -17.60 3.50
N TYR A 42 3.71 -18.27 4.15
CA TYR A 42 3.93 -19.54 4.84
C TYR A 42 2.64 -20.36 4.85
N SER A 43 2.75 -21.65 5.10
CA SER A 43 1.61 -22.49 5.42
C SER A 43 1.68 -22.94 6.87
N GLN A 44 0.54 -22.98 7.53
CA GLN A 44 0.45 -23.48 8.89
C GLN A 44 -0.96 -24.09 9.11
N THR A 45 -1.00 -25.31 9.56
CA THR A 45 -2.25 -25.92 10.02
C THR A 45 -2.46 -25.65 11.50
N PRO A 46 -3.70 -25.74 12.01
CA PRO A 46 -3.98 -25.53 13.44
C PRO A 46 -3.22 -26.46 14.39
N CYS A 47 -2.72 -27.59 13.87
CA CYS A 47 -1.96 -28.59 14.64
C CYS A 47 -0.44 -28.39 14.55
N GLU A 48 0.03 -27.48 13.71
CA GLU A 48 1.47 -27.22 13.55
C GLU A 48 1.92 -26.10 14.50
N GLN A 49 3.00 -26.35 15.22
CA GLN A 49 3.58 -25.39 16.16
C GLN A 49 4.35 -24.28 15.45
N PHE A 50 4.91 -24.55 14.26
CA PHE A 50 5.74 -23.62 13.50
C PHE A 50 5.23 -23.47 12.07
N PRO A 51 5.43 -22.29 11.45
CA PRO A 51 5.11 -22.08 10.05
C PRO A 51 5.98 -22.96 9.15
N ASN A 52 5.40 -23.48 8.07
CA ASN A 52 6.08 -24.25 7.04
C ASN A 52 6.26 -23.38 5.78
N TYR A 53 7.43 -23.49 5.16
CA TYR A 53 7.80 -22.76 3.95
C TYR A 53 7.93 -23.75 2.79
N PRO A 54 6.88 -23.91 1.94
CA PRO A 54 6.89 -24.88 0.86
C PRO A 54 8.01 -24.60 -0.14
N SER A 55 8.95 -25.54 -0.28
CA SER A 55 10.12 -25.41 -1.16
C SER A 55 9.80 -25.56 -2.64
N ASP A 56 8.63 -26.04 -2.98
CA ASP A 56 8.14 -26.21 -4.35
C ASP A 56 7.48 -24.95 -4.92
N ILE A 57 7.17 -23.97 -4.09
CA ILE A 57 6.75 -22.64 -4.55
C ILE A 57 7.98 -21.87 -4.99
N ARG A 58 8.03 -21.56 -6.28
CA ARG A 58 9.13 -20.85 -6.95
C ARG A 58 8.71 -19.50 -7.51
N GLN A 59 7.42 -19.26 -7.58
CA GLN A 59 6.85 -18.02 -8.10
C GLN A 59 5.67 -17.64 -7.23
N VAL A 60 5.56 -16.35 -6.98
CA VAL A 60 4.40 -15.76 -6.29
C VAL A 60 3.86 -14.60 -7.11
N ARG A 61 2.55 -14.45 -7.07
CA ARG A 61 1.83 -13.37 -7.73
C ARG A 61 0.75 -12.86 -6.78
N VAL A 62 0.70 -11.54 -6.57
CA VAL A 62 -0.24 -10.90 -5.65
C VAL A 62 -1.05 -9.88 -6.43
N PHE A 63 -2.35 -9.95 -6.28
CA PHE A 63 -3.31 -9.03 -6.86
C PHE A 63 -3.96 -8.21 -5.75
N ALA A 64 -4.03 -6.90 -5.92
CA ALA A 64 -4.68 -5.98 -5.01
C ALA A 64 -6.01 -5.50 -5.61
N PHE A 65 -7.09 -5.60 -4.84
CA PHE A 65 -8.43 -5.15 -5.21
C PHE A 65 -8.90 -4.04 -4.28
N ASP A 66 -9.58 -3.06 -4.82
CA ASP A 66 -10.19 -1.96 -4.07
C ASP A 66 -11.48 -2.39 -3.34
N GLU A 67 -12.16 -1.42 -2.71
CA GLU A 67 -13.43 -1.64 -2.00
C GLU A 67 -14.59 -2.08 -2.90
N LYS A 68 -14.45 -1.90 -4.22
CA LYS A 68 -15.42 -2.32 -5.24
C LYS A 68 -15.05 -3.66 -5.86
N ASP A 69 -14.06 -4.36 -5.29
CA ASP A 69 -13.51 -5.60 -5.81
C ASP A 69 -12.90 -5.48 -7.22
N VAL A 70 -12.44 -4.28 -7.61
CA VAL A 70 -11.77 -4.03 -8.88
C VAL A 70 -10.25 -4.12 -8.70
N LEU A 71 -9.56 -4.78 -9.63
CA LEU A 71 -8.10 -4.92 -9.61
C LEU A 71 -7.43 -3.55 -9.76
N VAL A 72 -6.57 -3.19 -8.83
CA VAL A 72 -5.85 -1.90 -8.81
C VAL A 72 -4.35 -2.05 -8.97
N SER A 73 -3.79 -3.20 -8.64
CA SER A 73 -2.35 -3.46 -8.82
C SER A 73 -2.04 -4.95 -8.82
N GLU A 74 -0.96 -5.31 -9.52
CA GLU A 74 -0.41 -6.65 -9.56
C GLU A 74 1.08 -6.63 -9.25
N PHE A 75 1.53 -7.59 -8.45
CA PHE A 75 2.94 -7.76 -8.08
C PHE A 75 3.34 -9.22 -8.27
N SER A 76 4.57 -9.47 -8.69
CA SER A 76 5.06 -10.84 -8.88
C SER A 76 6.54 -10.97 -8.56
N ASP A 77 6.91 -12.12 -8.02
CA ASP A 77 8.29 -12.58 -7.95
C ASP A 77 8.40 -13.94 -8.66
N LYS A 78 9.20 -13.97 -9.72
CA LYS A 78 9.41 -15.16 -10.57
C LYS A 78 10.48 -16.09 -10.03
N LYS A 79 11.18 -15.69 -8.98
CA LYS A 79 12.29 -16.44 -8.35
C LYS A 79 12.13 -16.51 -6.83
N ALA A 80 10.91 -16.62 -6.35
CA ALA A 80 10.61 -16.70 -4.94
C ALA A 80 11.28 -17.94 -4.31
N VAL A 81 11.90 -17.73 -3.14
CA VAL A 81 12.40 -18.81 -2.28
C VAL A 81 11.81 -18.59 -0.90
N LEU A 82 10.71 -19.27 -0.61
CA LEU A 82 10.00 -19.06 0.63
C LEU A 82 10.84 -19.50 1.83
N SER A 83 10.98 -18.62 2.80
CA SER A 83 11.69 -18.82 4.06
C SER A 83 11.17 -17.83 5.11
N ALA A 84 11.64 -17.95 6.33
CA ALA A 84 11.31 -16.98 7.39
C ALA A 84 11.77 -15.55 7.05
N ASP A 85 12.85 -15.42 6.28
CA ASP A 85 13.44 -14.13 5.89
C ASP A 85 12.92 -13.62 4.53
N TYR A 86 12.16 -14.44 3.80
CA TYR A 86 11.61 -14.03 2.51
C TYR A 86 10.49 -13.01 2.70
N SER A 87 10.56 -11.93 1.94
CA SER A 87 9.46 -10.99 1.81
C SER A 87 9.35 -10.46 0.38
N LEU A 88 8.13 -10.23 -0.07
CA LEU A 88 7.85 -9.53 -1.31
C LEU A 88 7.49 -8.08 -0.97
N PRO A 89 8.42 -7.12 -1.17
CA PRO A 89 8.13 -5.71 -0.96
C PRO A 89 7.30 -5.18 -2.13
N VAL A 90 6.22 -4.49 -1.82
CA VAL A 90 5.37 -3.83 -2.83
C VAL A 90 5.11 -2.39 -2.42
N THR A 91 4.96 -1.53 -3.41
CA THR A 91 4.60 -0.13 -3.19
C THR A 91 3.22 0.13 -3.77
N LEU A 92 2.31 0.56 -2.92
CA LEU A 92 0.94 0.86 -3.27
C LEU A 92 0.73 2.38 -3.32
N ARG A 93 0.03 2.85 -4.36
CA ARG A 93 -0.40 4.25 -4.49
C ARG A 93 -1.92 4.38 -4.39
N HIS A 94 -2.54 3.47 -3.66
CA HIS A 94 -3.99 3.41 -3.52
C HIS A 94 -4.37 3.65 -2.06
N THR A 95 -5.37 4.50 -1.83
CA THR A 95 -5.94 4.73 -0.49
C THR A 95 -7.23 3.96 -0.34
N GLY A 96 -7.58 3.66 0.90
CA GLY A 96 -8.78 2.91 1.23
C GLY A 96 -8.48 1.45 1.54
N LYS A 97 -9.54 0.67 1.71
CA LYS A 97 -9.44 -0.75 2.03
C LYS A 97 -9.03 -1.53 0.78
N LEU A 98 -7.96 -2.31 0.90
CA LEU A 98 -7.51 -3.22 -0.14
C LEU A 98 -7.72 -4.67 0.29
N THR A 99 -8.10 -5.51 -0.65
CA THR A 99 -8.13 -6.97 -0.52
C THR A 99 -7.03 -7.55 -1.38
N PHE A 100 -6.22 -8.44 -0.82
CA PHE A 100 -5.14 -9.08 -1.54
C PHE A 100 -5.45 -10.54 -1.79
N VAL A 101 -5.16 -11.00 -3.02
CA VAL A 101 -5.23 -12.41 -3.41
C VAL A 101 -3.84 -12.81 -3.89
N ALA A 102 -3.27 -13.85 -3.29
CA ALA A 102 -1.95 -14.34 -3.64
C ALA A 102 -2.02 -15.73 -4.25
N TRP A 103 -1.26 -15.93 -5.32
CA TRP A 103 -1.06 -17.22 -5.98
C TRP A 103 0.41 -17.62 -5.86
N GLY A 104 0.64 -18.83 -5.43
CA GLY A 104 1.98 -19.41 -5.35
C GLY A 104 2.05 -20.71 -6.13
N GLY A 105 3.15 -20.95 -6.82
CA GLY A 105 3.33 -22.17 -7.59
C GLY A 105 4.75 -22.37 -8.09
N ARG A 106 4.97 -23.53 -8.69
CA ARG A 106 6.25 -23.88 -9.30
C ARG A 106 6.45 -23.18 -10.64
N ASN A 107 5.38 -23.03 -11.40
CA ASN A 107 5.37 -22.39 -12.72
C ASN A 107 4.05 -21.68 -12.95
N LEU A 108 3.93 -20.43 -12.49
CA LEU A 108 2.75 -19.61 -12.72
C LEU A 108 2.68 -19.07 -14.14
N GLU A 109 3.77 -19.11 -14.90
CA GLU A 109 3.77 -18.69 -16.31
C GLU A 109 2.98 -19.66 -17.22
N ALA A 110 2.70 -20.88 -16.73
CA ALA A 110 1.80 -21.81 -17.42
C ALA A 110 0.32 -21.37 -17.38
N TYR A 111 -0.04 -20.42 -16.52
CA TYR A 111 -1.38 -19.85 -16.42
C TYR A 111 -1.43 -18.53 -17.17
N ASP A 112 -2.51 -18.33 -17.92
CA ASP A 112 -2.72 -17.08 -18.66
C ASP A 112 -3.37 -16.03 -17.77
N PHE A 113 -2.56 -15.09 -17.27
CA PHE A 113 -3.03 -13.93 -16.53
C PHE A 113 -3.17 -12.67 -17.41
N SER A 114 -2.96 -12.77 -18.72
CA SER A 114 -2.99 -11.61 -19.63
C SER A 114 -4.37 -10.97 -19.74
N GLY A 115 -5.42 -11.72 -19.40
CA GLY A 115 -6.80 -11.22 -19.32
C GLY A 115 -7.06 -10.28 -18.15
N PHE A 116 -6.20 -10.30 -17.11
CA PHE A 116 -6.40 -9.47 -15.93
C PHE A 116 -5.86 -8.05 -16.17
N LYS A 117 -6.74 -7.06 -16.04
CA LYS A 117 -6.44 -5.66 -16.31
C LYS A 117 -6.82 -4.79 -15.13
N GLU A 118 -5.88 -3.94 -14.71
CA GLU A 118 -6.14 -2.93 -13.68
C GLU A 118 -7.30 -2.02 -14.09
N GLY A 119 -8.15 -1.69 -13.14
CA GLY A 119 -9.34 -0.87 -13.35
C GLY A 119 -10.51 -1.56 -14.05
N VAL A 120 -10.37 -2.82 -14.47
CA VAL A 120 -11.40 -3.56 -15.23
C VAL A 120 -11.74 -4.89 -14.58
N THR A 121 -10.73 -5.72 -14.30
CA THR A 121 -10.94 -7.08 -13.78
C THR A 121 -11.45 -7.05 -12.35
N THR A 122 -12.49 -7.81 -12.09
CA THR A 122 -13.05 -7.97 -10.74
C THR A 122 -12.50 -9.22 -10.06
N LYS A 123 -12.52 -9.21 -8.72
CA LYS A 123 -12.08 -10.36 -7.92
C LYS A 123 -12.84 -11.65 -8.26
N GLN A 124 -14.11 -11.55 -8.64
CA GLN A 124 -14.93 -12.71 -9.03
C GLN A 124 -14.47 -13.37 -10.33
N GLU A 125 -13.87 -12.59 -11.25
CA GLU A 125 -13.39 -13.12 -12.53
C GLU A 125 -12.08 -13.94 -12.39
N MET A 126 -11.48 -13.95 -11.19
CA MET A 126 -10.28 -14.72 -10.90
C MET A 126 -10.54 -16.16 -10.41
N TRP A 127 -11.80 -16.55 -10.22
CA TRP A 127 -12.21 -17.88 -9.76
C TRP A 127 -13.01 -18.61 -10.89
#